data_8d9d0e6781d2c15b3c8113c906af50fc
#
_entry.id   8d9d0e6781d2c15b3c8113c906af50fc
#
_cell.length_a   1.000
_cell.length_b   1.000
_cell.length_c   1.000
_cell.angle_alpha   90.00
_cell.angle_beta   90.00
_cell.angle_gamma   90.00
#
_symmetry.space_group_name_H-M   'P 1'
#
loop_
_entity.id
_entity.type
_entity.pdbx_description
1 polymer ?
#
loop_
_entity_poly.entity_id
_entity_poly.type
_entity_poly.pdbx_seq_one_letter_code
_entity_poly.pdbx_strand_id
1 'polypeptide(L)'
;MSRPSRRKLAYGGVAVATLAISCGTITPSSAAGQVLWTPSTSKGASSFASVQCASGNFKVVNDAAKGKVWRAYQAAGQERCETLSPDLKNGDTFYLGWSSKVDIKDANSRYVFQLKCDPSTDTANHPIEIDATDGRIRLQEWDTQHVSHTLWTAPTANGQWHSYALKIRLGRTDGTIDFWFDGKKQTFTTGSGTFKGTTWDGNRNYLKWGSYHPSSGDATNTFTSPVMATTLEAATAGS
;
A
#
# COMPACT_ATOMS: atom_id res chain seq x y z
N MET A 1 -99.30 -8.05 -34.92
CA MET A 1 -98.38 -8.58 -33.86
C MET A 1 -96.99 -8.44 -34.39
N SER A 2 -96.30 -7.37 -34.07
CA SER A 2 -94.94 -7.05 -34.50
C SER A 2 -93.96 -7.15 -33.35
N ARG A 3 -92.87 -7.90 -33.48
CA ARG A 3 -91.79 -8.07 -32.56
C ARG A 3 -90.83 -6.91 -32.66
N PRO A 4 -90.26 -6.38 -31.54
CA PRO A 4 -89.25 -5.33 -31.60
C PRO A 4 -87.83 -5.92 -31.74
N SER A 5 -87.08 -5.21 -32.60
CA SER A 5 -85.68 -5.44 -32.89
C SER A 5 -84.78 -5.07 -31.70
N ARG A 6 -83.88 -5.98 -31.30
CA ARG A 6 -82.83 -5.72 -30.30
C ARG A 6 -81.60 -5.06 -30.95
N ARG A 7 -81.31 -3.83 -30.59
CA ARG A 7 -80.03 -3.15 -30.90
C ARG A 7 -78.93 -3.71 -30.05
N LYS A 8 -77.85 -4.16 -30.64
CA LYS A 8 -76.59 -4.53 -29.91
C LYS A 8 -75.76 -3.25 -29.69
N LEU A 9 -75.50 -2.94 -28.44
CA LEU A 9 -74.47 -1.94 -28.05
C LEU A 9 -73.09 -2.57 -28.22
N ALA A 10 -72.21 -1.90 -29.03
CA ALA A 10 -70.80 -2.22 -29.09
C ALA A 10 -70.04 -1.46 -27.96
N TYR A 11 -69.42 -2.22 -27.04
CA TYR A 11 -68.49 -1.63 -26.07
C TYR A 11 -67.13 -1.43 -26.72
N GLY A 12 -66.70 -0.16 -26.88
CA GLY A 12 -65.34 0.19 -27.27
C GLY A 12 -64.40 0.00 -26.09
N GLY A 13 -63.47 -0.93 -26.21
CA GLY A 13 -62.40 -1.12 -25.25
C GLY A 13 -61.36 -0.03 -25.40
N VAL A 14 -61.09 0.73 -24.31
CA VAL A 14 -59.96 1.68 -24.23
C VAL A 14 -58.75 0.87 -23.83
N ALA A 15 -57.78 0.76 -24.70
CA ALA A 15 -56.47 0.18 -24.37
C ALA A 15 -55.65 1.22 -23.61
N VAL A 16 -55.39 0.97 -22.33
CA VAL A 16 -54.44 1.74 -21.50
C VAL A 16 -53.05 1.22 -21.78
N ALA A 17 -52.25 1.97 -22.51
CA ALA A 17 -50.84 1.68 -22.69
C ALA A 17 -50.07 2.10 -21.42
N THR A 18 -49.65 1.15 -20.60
CA THR A 18 -48.74 1.35 -19.49
C THR A 18 -47.31 1.53 -20.01
N LEU A 19 -46.79 2.76 -19.99
CA LEU A 19 -45.37 3.02 -20.20
C LEU A 19 -44.60 2.51 -18.96
N ALA A 20 -43.88 1.41 -19.10
CA ALA A 20 -42.87 0.99 -18.10
C ALA A 20 -41.65 1.88 -18.23
N ILE A 21 -41.48 2.84 -17.30
CA ILE A 21 -40.24 3.60 -17.17
C ILE A 21 -39.23 2.67 -16.47
N SER A 22 -38.32 2.10 -17.25
CA SER A 22 -37.15 1.39 -16.70
C SER A 22 -36.21 2.43 -16.07
N CYS A 23 -36.25 2.54 -14.75
CA CYS A 23 -35.26 3.29 -13.97
C CYS A 23 -33.94 2.52 -14.07
N GLY A 24 -33.13 2.81 -15.05
CA GLY A 24 -31.77 2.28 -15.14
C GLY A 24 -30.99 2.85 -13.97
N THR A 25 -30.60 1.97 -13.00
CA THR A 25 -29.65 2.33 -11.97
C THR A 25 -28.31 2.64 -12.65
N ILE A 26 -27.96 3.91 -12.77
CA ILE A 26 -26.61 4.35 -13.12
C ILE A 26 -25.74 3.98 -11.92
N THR A 27 -25.10 2.81 -11.96
CA THR A 27 -23.99 2.52 -11.06
C THR A 27 -22.86 3.46 -11.45
N PRO A 28 -22.37 4.33 -10.54
CA PRO A 28 -21.20 5.13 -10.85
C PRO A 28 -20.06 4.16 -11.17
N SER A 29 -19.58 4.17 -12.40
CA SER A 29 -18.33 3.54 -12.78
C SER A 29 -17.24 4.26 -11.97
N SER A 30 -16.73 3.63 -10.89
CA SER A 30 -15.51 4.12 -10.27
C SER A 30 -14.44 4.04 -11.35
N ALA A 31 -13.83 5.16 -11.68
CA ALA A 31 -12.71 5.18 -12.61
C ALA A 31 -11.69 4.15 -12.12
N ALA A 32 -11.37 3.16 -12.97
CA ALA A 32 -10.39 2.14 -12.63
C ALA A 32 -9.08 2.85 -12.22
N GLY A 33 -8.57 2.54 -11.02
CA GLY A 33 -7.38 3.19 -10.51
C GLY A 33 -6.18 2.94 -11.41
N GLN A 34 -5.39 3.97 -11.66
CA GLN A 34 -4.17 3.88 -12.46
C GLN A 34 -3.00 3.40 -11.62
N VAL A 35 -2.25 2.42 -12.09
CA VAL A 35 -0.93 2.05 -11.54
C VAL A 35 0.07 3.11 -11.98
N LEU A 36 0.70 3.78 -11.02
CA LEU A 36 1.72 4.81 -11.23
C LEU A 36 3.11 4.19 -11.36
N TRP A 37 3.39 3.16 -10.55
CA TRP A 37 4.66 2.42 -10.59
C TRP A 37 4.52 1.06 -9.90
N THR A 38 5.23 0.08 -10.44
CA THR A 38 5.45 -1.24 -9.82
C THR A 38 6.71 -1.90 -10.42
N PRO A 39 7.60 -2.50 -9.63
CA PRO A 39 8.73 -3.25 -10.15
C PRO A 39 8.28 -4.60 -10.68
N SER A 40 8.89 -5.05 -11.78
CA SER A 40 8.58 -6.34 -12.42
C SER A 40 9.60 -7.41 -12.05
N THR A 41 9.14 -8.50 -11.44
CA THR A 41 9.99 -9.66 -11.14
C THR A 41 10.62 -10.30 -12.38
N SER A 42 10.01 -10.16 -13.57
CA SER A 42 10.58 -10.65 -14.82
C SER A 42 11.80 -9.84 -15.30
N LYS A 43 11.88 -8.55 -14.93
CA LYS A 43 13.02 -7.69 -15.21
C LYS A 43 14.11 -7.76 -14.15
N GLY A 44 13.83 -8.42 -13.01
CA GLY A 44 14.78 -8.53 -11.90
C GLY A 44 15.11 -7.16 -11.26
N ALA A 45 16.25 -7.08 -10.61
CA ALA A 45 16.70 -5.92 -9.84
C ALA A 45 16.70 -4.59 -10.62
N SER A 46 16.86 -4.62 -11.95
CA SER A 46 16.85 -3.43 -12.80
C SER A 46 15.49 -2.72 -12.90
N SER A 47 14.42 -3.30 -12.36
CA SER A 47 13.12 -2.63 -12.26
C SER A 47 12.99 -1.66 -11.07
N PHE A 48 13.97 -1.63 -10.18
CA PHE A 48 14.13 -0.60 -9.16
C PHE A 48 15.10 0.49 -9.63
N ALA A 49 14.99 1.68 -9.07
CA ALA A 49 15.92 2.77 -9.38
C ALA A 49 17.35 2.47 -8.89
N SER A 50 17.46 1.73 -7.77
CA SER A 50 18.72 1.25 -7.22
C SER A 50 18.52 0.08 -6.28
N VAL A 51 19.57 -0.70 -6.06
CA VAL A 51 19.65 -1.79 -5.09
C VAL A 51 20.89 -1.61 -4.23
N GLN A 52 20.70 -1.43 -2.94
CA GLN A 52 21.75 -1.29 -1.92
C GLN A 52 21.85 -2.60 -1.13
N CYS A 53 22.53 -3.59 -1.71
CA CYS A 53 22.60 -4.93 -1.17
C CYS A 53 23.93 -5.59 -1.58
N ALA A 54 24.47 -6.45 -0.75
CA ALA A 54 25.60 -7.28 -1.14
C ALA A 54 25.22 -8.19 -2.31
N SER A 55 26.18 -8.46 -3.19
CA SER A 55 25.96 -9.27 -4.40
C SER A 55 25.29 -10.61 -4.07
N GLY A 56 24.24 -10.97 -4.81
CA GLY A 56 23.48 -12.21 -4.65
C GLY A 56 22.46 -12.24 -3.50
N ASN A 57 22.46 -11.22 -2.62
CA ASN A 57 21.56 -11.14 -1.48
C ASN A 57 20.16 -10.60 -1.82
N PHE A 58 20.03 -9.84 -2.93
CA PHE A 58 18.75 -9.41 -3.47
C PHE A 58 18.42 -10.20 -4.73
N LYS A 59 17.29 -10.89 -4.75
CA LYS A 59 16.87 -11.73 -5.88
C LYS A 59 15.36 -12.00 -5.90
N VAL A 60 14.87 -12.42 -7.06
CA VAL A 60 13.54 -13.00 -7.20
C VAL A 60 13.58 -14.46 -6.77
N VAL A 61 12.60 -14.88 -5.98
CA VAL A 61 12.40 -16.28 -5.55
C VAL A 61 10.95 -16.68 -5.79
N ASN A 62 10.68 -17.98 -5.82
CA ASN A 62 9.32 -18.52 -5.83
C ASN A 62 8.88 -18.77 -4.39
N ASP A 63 7.75 -18.21 -4.01
CA ASP A 63 7.06 -18.48 -2.75
C ASP A 63 5.79 -19.30 -3.02
N ALA A 64 5.50 -20.29 -2.18
CA ALA A 64 4.36 -21.18 -2.39
C ALA A 64 3.01 -20.47 -2.31
N ALA A 65 2.90 -19.41 -1.51
CA ALA A 65 1.65 -18.67 -1.30
C ALA A 65 1.49 -17.46 -2.25
N LYS A 66 2.61 -16.84 -2.67
CA LYS A 66 2.61 -15.56 -3.39
C LYS A 66 3.25 -15.63 -4.79
N GLY A 67 3.74 -16.80 -5.23
CA GLY A 67 4.42 -16.97 -6.52
C GLY A 67 5.77 -16.27 -6.57
N LYS A 68 6.08 -15.53 -7.64
CA LYS A 68 7.36 -14.80 -7.76
C LYS A 68 7.35 -13.56 -6.87
N VAL A 69 8.31 -13.52 -5.94
CA VAL A 69 8.47 -12.44 -4.95
C VAL A 69 9.93 -12.00 -4.88
N TRP A 70 10.16 -10.84 -4.30
CA TRP A 70 11.48 -10.32 -3.99
C TRP A 70 11.96 -10.85 -2.64
N ARG A 71 13.24 -11.19 -2.57
CA ARG A 71 13.92 -11.57 -1.33
C ARG A 71 15.12 -10.67 -1.13
N ALA A 72 15.10 -9.90 -0.05
CA ALA A 72 16.21 -9.09 0.45
C ALA A 72 16.78 -9.79 1.69
N TYR A 73 18.01 -10.29 1.60
CA TYR A 73 18.72 -10.96 2.68
C TYR A 73 19.84 -10.06 3.19
N GLN A 74 19.74 -9.65 4.43
CA GLN A 74 20.78 -8.92 5.16
C GLN A 74 21.54 -9.90 6.02
N ALA A 75 22.79 -10.21 5.69
CA ALA A 75 23.64 -11.07 6.52
C ALA A 75 24.06 -10.34 7.80
N ALA A 76 24.37 -11.11 8.83
CA ALA A 76 24.91 -10.60 10.09
C ALA A 76 26.07 -9.63 9.86
N GLY A 77 26.05 -8.51 10.55
CA GLY A 77 27.05 -7.43 10.42
C GLY A 77 26.94 -6.55 9.17
N GLN A 78 26.08 -6.88 8.20
CA GLN A 78 25.82 -6.01 7.06
C GLN A 78 24.88 -4.87 7.45
N GLU A 79 25.10 -3.70 6.85
CA GLU A 79 24.29 -2.52 7.14
C GLU A 79 22.87 -2.68 6.59
N ARG A 80 22.73 -3.18 5.35
CA ARG A 80 21.45 -3.26 4.66
C ARG A 80 21.39 -4.24 3.51
N CYS A 81 20.18 -4.58 3.13
CA CYS A 81 19.81 -5.07 1.80
C CYS A 81 18.48 -4.43 1.42
N GLU A 82 18.49 -3.35 0.64
CA GLU A 82 17.32 -2.54 0.32
C GLU A 82 17.26 -2.18 -1.17
N THR A 83 16.05 -1.95 -1.67
CA THR A 83 15.76 -1.43 -3.01
C THR A 83 15.15 -0.04 -2.92
N LEU A 84 15.29 0.76 -3.99
CA LEU A 84 14.77 2.12 -4.07
C LEU A 84 13.76 2.24 -5.21
N SER A 85 12.63 2.94 -4.95
CA SER A 85 11.71 3.39 -5.99
C SER A 85 12.31 4.52 -6.82
N PRO A 86 11.69 4.93 -7.95
CA PRO A 86 11.88 6.25 -8.52
C PRO A 86 11.59 7.37 -7.50
N ASP A 87 12.11 8.56 -7.79
CA ASP A 87 11.92 9.74 -6.96
C ASP A 87 10.45 10.18 -6.96
N LEU A 88 10.01 10.66 -5.80
CA LEU A 88 8.69 11.23 -5.54
C LEU A 88 8.74 12.76 -5.64
N LYS A 89 7.57 13.39 -5.72
CA LYS A 89 7.44 14.86 -5.75
C LYS A 89 6.67 15.34 -4.51
N ASN A 90 7.10 16.47 -3.96
CA ASN A 90 6.36 17.11 -2.87
C ASN A 90 4.93 17.45 -3.33
N GLY A 91 3.96 17.19 -2.47
CA GLY A 91 2.53 17.36 -2.75
C GLY A 91 1.85 16.16 -3.44
N ASP A 92 2.61 15.17 -3.92
CA ASP A 92 2.03 13.95 -4.49
C ASP A 92 1.13 13.26 -3.47
N THR A 93 0.04 12.68 -3.98
CA THR A 93 -0.84 11.80 -3.20
C THR A 93 -1.02 10.48 -3.96
N PHE A 94 -0.75 9.38 -3.29
CA PHE A 94 -0.86 8.05 -3.87
C PHE A 94 -1.24 7.00 -2.83
N TYR A 95 -1.71 5.86 -3.32
CA TYR A 95 -1.84 4.64 -2.55
C TYR A 95 -0.66 3.72 -2.87
N LEU A 96 -0.19 3.02 -1.87
CA LEU A 96 0.90 2.06 -1.97
C LEU A 96 0.44 0.75 -1.32
N GLY A 97 0.59 -0.39 -2.02
CA GLY A 97 0.22 -1.70 -1.49
C GLY A 97 1.29 -2.76 -1.77
N TRP A 98 1.53 -3.66 -0.81
CA TRP A 98 2.38 -4.83 -0.94
C TRP A 98 2.08 -5.85 0.17
N SER A 99 2.57 -7.07 0.01
CA SER A 99 2.67 -8.02 1.14
C SER A 99 4.13 -8.30 1.45
N SER A 100 4.41 -8.57 2.72
CA SER A 100 5.75 -8.89 3.19
C SER A 100 5.71 -9.95 4.30
N LYS A 101 6.72 -10.81 4.34
CA LYS A 101 7.06 -11.65 5.49
C LYS A 101 8.51 -11.43 5.87
N VAL A 102 8.76 -11.36 7.15
CA VAL A 102 10.07 -11.08 7.72
C VAL A 102 10.55 -12.28 8.51
N ASP A 103 11.84 -12.55 8.46
CA ASP A 103 12.51 -13.56 9.26
C ASP A 103 13.77 -12.92 9.85
N ILE A 104 13.76 -12.63 11.17
CA ILE A 104 14.82 -11.93 11.90
C ILE A 104 15.41 -12.89 12.94
N LYS A 105 16.72 -13.07 12.94
CA LYS A 105 17.43 -14.07 13.76
C LYS A 105 17.99 -13.54 15.06
N ASP A 106 17.65 -12.30 15.42
CA ASP A 106 18.02 -11.69 16.71
C ASP A 106 16.90 -10.81 17.27
N ALA A 107 17.12 -10.23 18.44
CA ALA A 107 16.12 -9.37 19.11
C ALA A 107 16.06 -7.93 18.58
N ASN A 108 16.93 -7.56 17.62
CA ASN A 108 17.00 -6.19 17.12
C ASN A 108 15.99 -5.97 15.99
N SER A 109 15.41 -4.78 15.95
CA SER A 109 14.50 -4.41 14.87
C SER A 109 15.22 -4.23 13.54
N ARG A 110 14.48 -4.43 12.46
CA ARG A 110 14.88 -4.10 11.10
C ARG A 110 13.84 -3.18 10.46
N TYR A 111 14.29 -2.12 9.83
CA TYR A 111 13.43 -1.34 8.95
C TYR A 111 13.18 -2.14 7.69
N VAL A 112 11.93 -2.47 7.45
CA VAL A 112 11.49 -3.30 6.31
C VAL A 112 10.86 -2.49 5.20
N PHE A 113 10.49 -1.25 5.51
CA PHE A 113 10.01 -0.23 4.59
C PHE A 113 10.40 1.15 5.10
N GLN A 114 10.78 2.07 4.19
CA GLN A 114 11.05 3.47 4.51
C GLN A 114 10.54 4.39 3.38
N LEU A 115 9.93 5.52 3.74
CA LEU A 115 9.95 6.73 2.94
C LEU A 115 11.21 7.51 3.36
N LYS A 116 12.19 7.60 2.49
CA LYS A 116 13.52 8.13 2.77
C LYS A 116 13.75 9.42 2.02
N CYS A 117 14.46 10.38 2.60
CA CYS A 117 14.94 11.58 1.90
C CYS A 117 16.46 11.60 1.76
N ASP A 118 16.94 12.45 0.82
CA ASP A 118 18.35 12.66 0.54
C ASP A 118 18.56 14.08 -0.06
N PRO A 119 19.49 14.91 0.44
CA PRO A 119 20.23 14.68 1.68
C PRO A 119 19.35 14.86 2.91
N SER A 120 19.71 14.17 3.99
CA SER A 120 19.08 14.30 5.30
C SER A 120 19.87 15.28 6.15
N THR A 121 19.57 16.55 6.07
CA THR A 121 20.12 17.58 6.92
C THR A 121 19.01 18.21 7.74
N ASP A 122 19.17 18.22 9.06
CA ASP A 122 18.26 18.87 10.02
C ASP A 122 16.82 18.39 9.95
N THR A 123 16.57 17.12 9.64
CA THR A 123 15.27 16.74 9.13
C THR A 123 14.87 15.35 9.60
N ALA A 124 13.64 14.97 9.29
CA ALA A 124 13.12 13.65 9.56
C ALA A 124 13.97 12.52 8.95
N ASN A 125 14.65 12.76 7.83
CA ASN A 125 15.52 11.82 7.13
C ASN A 125 14.79 10.60 6.55
N HIS A 126 13.90 9.99 7.31
CA HIS A 126 13.03 8.87 6.94
C HIS A 126 11.64 9.08 7.53
N PRO A 127 10.87 10.04 6.97
CA PRO A 127 9.63 10.52 7.58
C PRO A 127 8.62 9.42 7.94
N ILE A 128 8.60 8.33 7.18
CA ILE A 128 7.74 7.18 7.45
C ILE A 128 8.58 5.92 7.36
N GLU A 129 8.43 5.04 8.34
CA GLU A 129 9.06 3.72 8.32
C GLU A 129 8.18 2.64 8.93
N ILE A 130 8.41 1.40 8.50
CA ILE A 130 7.90 0.21 9.16
C ILE A 130 9.10 -0.58 9.62
N ASP A 131 9.19 -0.82 10.92
CA ASP A 131 10.15 -1.73 11.50
C ASP A 131 9.49 -3.03 11.98
N ALA A 132 10.26 -4.10 12.03
CA ALA A 132 9.85 -5.40 12.51
C ALA A 132 10.90 -6.00 13.44
N THR A 133 10.42 -6.75 14.43
CA THR A 133 11.20 -7.70 15.25
C THR A 133 10.56 -9.08 15.11
N ASP A 134 11.19 -10.13 15.66
CA ASP A 134 10.45 -11.35 15.95
C ASP A 134 9.41 -11.05 17.04
N GLY A 135 8.14 -11.03 16.67
CA GLY A 135 7.00 -10.76 17.56
C GLY A 135 6.27 -9.44 17.36
N ARG A 136 6.82 -8.45 16.66
CA ARG A 136 6.17 -7.15 16.50
C ARG A 136 6.47 -6.47 15.18
N ILE A 137 5.45 -5.81 14.61
CA ILE A 137 5.55 -4.81 13.53
C ILE A 137 5.12 -3.46 14.07
N ARG A 138 5.80 -2.39 13.65
CA ARG A 138 5.52 -1.02 14.07
C ARG A 138 5.60 -0.06 12.88
N LEU A 139 4.59 0.83 12.76
CA LEU A 139 4.62 1.98 11.85
C LEU A 139 5.02 3.22 12.66
N GLN A 140 6.01 3.96 12.17
CA GLN A 140 6.52 5.17 12.79
C GLN A 140 6.53 6.34 11.82
N GLU A 141 6.39 7.54 12.36
CA GLU A 141 6.70 8.81 11.70
C GLU A 141 7.88 9.45 12.41
N TRP A 142 8.73 10.12 11.66
CA TRP A 142 9.80 10.97 12.15
C TRP A 142 9.51 12.42 11.75
N ASP A 143 9.45 13.30 12.74
CA ASP A 143 9.15 14.70 12.52
C ASP A 143 10.37 15.52 12.06
N THR A 144 10.14 16.82 11.82
CA THR A 144 11.19 17.75 11.39
C THR A 144 12.25 18.05 12.44
N GLN A 145 12.08 17.64 13.69
CA GLN A 145 13.06 17.67 14.77
C GLN A 145 13.83 16.36 14.91
N HIS A 146 13.62 15.40 14.01
CA HIS A 146 14.20 14.06 14.07
C HIS A 146 13.76 13.28 15.32
N VAL A 147 12.51 13.46 15.72
CA VAL A 147 11.88 12.71 16.81
C VAL A 147 10.92 11.68 16.22
N SER A 148 11.04 10.43 16.67
CA SER A 148 10.17 9.34 16.21
C SER A 148 8.89 9.28 17.02
N HIS A 149 7.78 9.05 16.32
CA HIS A 149 6.44 8.84 16.88
C HIS A 149 5.90 7.49 16.43
N THR A 150 5.65 6.59 17.38
CA THR A 150 4.97 5.33 17.04
C THR A 150 3.50 5.61 16.75
N LEU A 151 3.12 5.41 15.50
CA LEU A 151 1.75 5.61 15.05
C LEU A 151 0.87 4.39 15.29
N TRP A 152 1.45 3.19 15.12
CA TRP A 152 0.71 1.94 15.22
C TRP A 152 1.67 0.75 15.45
N THR A 153 1.15 -0.31 16.04
CA THR A 153 1.87 -1.57 16.28
C THR A 153 0.93 -2.77 16.25
N ALA A 154 1.45 -3.91 15.82
CA ALA A 154 0.76 -5.20 15.89
C ALA A 154 1.74 -6.34 16.20
N PRO A 155 1.26 -7.46 16.76
CA PRO A 155 2.04 -8.68 16.85
C PRO A 155 2.29 -9.28 15.46
N THR A 156 3.39 -10.01 15.33
CA THR A 156 3.74 -10.82 14.16
C THR A 156 4.57 -12.02 14.61
N ALA A 157 4.88 -12.93 13.68
CA ALA A 157 5.86 -13.99 13.86
C ALA A 157 6.76 -14.08 12.62
N ASN A 158 7.97 -14.55 12.80
CA ASN A 158 8.89 -14.83 11.71
C ASN A 158 8.23 -15.75 10.67
N GLY A 159 8.37 -15.39 9.39
CA GLY A 159 7.80 -16.13 8.27
C GLY A 159 6.30 -15.94 8.05
N GLN A 160 5.61 -15.12 8.84
CA GLN A 160 4.20 -14.78 8.63
C GLN A 160 4.05 -13.71 7.55
N TRP A 161 3.16 -13.96 6.57
CA TRP A 161 2.78 -12.97 5.57
C TRP A 161 1.78 -11.97 6.14
N HIS A 162 2.05 -10.69 5.90
CA HIS A 162 1.11 -9.60 6.16
C HIS A 162 0.95 -8.74 4.92
N SER A 163 -0.24 -8.20 4.70
CA SER A 163 -0.48 -7.18 3.68
C SER A 163 -0.48 -5.78 4.28
N TYR A 164 0.11 -4.86 3.55
CA TYR A 164 0.26 -3.46 3.92
C TYR A 164 -0.32 -2.59 2.82
N ALA A 165 -1.08 -1.58 3.19
CA ALA A 165 -1.38 -0.49 2.28
C ALA A 165 -1.30 0.85 3.01
N LEU A 166 -0.81 1.86 2.30
CA LEU A 166 -0.71 3.24 2.77
C LEU A 166 -1.37 4.16 1.75
N LYS A 167 -2.15 5.13 2.20
CA LYS A 167 -2.39 6.35 1.45
C LYS A 167 -1.49 7.41 2.00
N ILE A 168 -0.65 7.99 1.17
CA ILE A 168 0.33 9.00 1.56
C ILE A 168 0.07 10.27 0.75
N ARG A 169 -0.08 11.42 1.43
CA ARG A 169 0.09 12.73 0.84
C ARG A 169 1.41 13.30 1.34
N LEU A 170 2.29 13.62 0.41
CA LEU A 170 3.62 14.14 0.72
C LEU A 170 3.56 15.62 1.10
N GLY A 171 4.11 15.95 2.26
CA GLY A 171 4.18 17.31 2.78
C GLY A 171 5.06 17.40 4.02
N ARG A 172 5.74 18.56 4.20
CA ARG A 172 6.72 18.72 5.28
C ARG A 172 6.06 18.75 6.67
N THR A 173 4.92 19.44 6.80
CA THR A 173 4.18 19.57 8.08
C THR A 173 2.67 19.31 7.92
N ASP A 174 2.22 19.14 6.69
CA ASP A 174 0.83 18.96 6.31
C ASP A 174 0.59 17.65 5.55
N GLY A 175 1.59 16.78 5.54
CA GLY A 175 1.47 15.44 4.99
C GLY A 175 0.44 14.59 5.75
N THR A 176 -0.08 13.55 5.10
CA THR A 176 -1.06 12.66 5.73
C THR A 176 -0.74 11.20 5.44
N ILE A 177 -1.11 10.32 6.37
CA ILE A 177 -1.01 8.87 6.25
C ILE A 177 -2.35 8.27 6.64
N ASP A 178 -2.93 7.42 5.78
CA ASP A 178 -3.87 6.37 6.19
C ASP A 178 -3.15 5.02 6.06
N PHE A 179 -3.45 4.08 6.92
CA PHE A 179 -2.78 2.78 6.95
C PHE A 179 -3.79 1.62 7.00
N TRP A 180 -3.52 0.59 6.21
CA TRP A 180 -4.23 -0.70 6.25
C TRP A 180 -3.23 -1.82 6.52
N PHE A 181 -3.58 -2.69 7.43
CA PHE A 181 -2.83 -3.88 7.78
C PHE A 181 -3.77 -5.09 7.67
N ASP A 182 -3.37 -6.10 6.91
CA ASP A 182 -4.18 -7.28 6.60
C ASP A 182 -5.60 -6.91 6.12
N GLY A 183 -5.65 -5.96 5.17
CA GLY A 183 -6.88 -5.49 4.54
C GLY A 183 -7.77 -4.59 5.39
N LYS A 184 -7.41 -4.32 6.65
CA LYS A 184 -8.22 -3.50 7.57
C LYS A 184 -7.58 -2.13 7.77
N LYS A 185 -8.38 -1.05 7.61
CA LYS A 185 -7.94 0.30 7.96
C LYS A 185 -7.66 0.38 9.46
N GLN A 186 -6.50 0.92 9.82
CA GLN A 186 -6.04 1.01 11.19
C GLN A 186 -6.39 2.36 11.82
N THR A 187 -6.55 2.34 13.14
CA THR A 187 -6.62 3.55 13.99
C THR A 187 -5.25 3.74 14.63
N PHE A 188 -4.72 4.94 14.54
CA PHE A 188 -3.42 5.28 15.12
C PHE A 188 -3.51 5.49 16.64
N THR A 189 -2.35 5.52 17.29
CA THR A 189 -2.22 5.77 18.74
C THR A 189 -2.88 7.08 19.19
N THR A 190 -3.04 8.03 18.27
CA THR A 190 -3.77 9.30 18.49
C THR A 190 -5.30 9.15 18.54
N GLY A 191 -5.84 7.96 18.26
CA GLY A 191 -7.29 7.72 18.14
C GLY A 191 -7.87 8.08 16.76
N SER A 192 -7.05 8.57 15.82
CA SER A 192 -7.49 8.92 14.45
C SER A 192 -7.20 7.80 13.45
N GLY A 193 -8.01 7.66 12.41
CA GLY A 193 -7.75 6.80 11.25
C GLY A 193 -6.88 7.47 10.17
N THR A 194 -6.50 8.74 10.37
CA THR A 194 -5.59 9.51 9.51
C THR A 194 -4.60 10.24 10.40
N PHE A 195 -3.32 10.02 10.18
CA PHE A 195 -2.25 10.81 10.79
C PHE A 195 -1.96 12.03 9.92
N LYS A 196 -1.64 13.17 10.56
CA LYS A 196 -1.17 14.39 9.90
C LYS A 196 0.16 14.82 10.52
N GLY A 197 1.18 14.95 9.70
CA GLY A 197 2.53 15.29 10.14
C GLY A 197 3.52 15.36 9.00
N THR A 198 4.78 14.96 9.27
CA THR A 198 5.87 14.99 8.31
C THR A 198 5.83 13.75 7.42
N THR A 199 5.72 13.95 6.11
CA THR A 199 5.80 12.88 5.09
C THR A 199 6.68 13.27 3.91
N TRP A 200 7.35 14.41 4.01
CA TRP A 200 8.31 14.93 3.03
C TRP A 200 9.47 15.60 3.76
N ASP A 201 10.67 15.38 3.28
CA ASP A 201 11.84 16.01 3.83
C ASP A 201 12.93 16.24 2.77
N GLY A 202 13.84 17.19 3.03
CA GLY A 202 14.94 17.48 2.11
C GLY A 202 14.48 17.82 0.68
N ASN A 203 15.31 17.43 -0.30
CA ASN A 203 15.12 17.77 -1.71
C ASN A 203 14.66 16.59 -2.57
N ARG A 204 14.96 15.37 -2.16
CA ARG A 204 14.68 14.15 -2.89
C ARG A 204 14.09 13.10 -1.95
N ASN A 205 12.92 12.58 -2.28
CA ASN A 205 12.29 11.52 -1.50
C ASN A 205 12.00 10.30 -2.39
N TYR A 206 12.12 9.12 -1.81
CA TYR A 206 11.91 7.83 -2.46
C TYR A 206 11.51 6.77 -1.44
N LEU A 207 10.93 5.68 -1.91
CA LEU A 207 10.53 4.56 -1.08
C LEU A 207 11.61 3.47 -1.09
N LYS A 208 11.77 2.76 0.01
CA LYS A 208 12.70 1.64 0.16
C LYS A 208 11.99 0.43 0.73
N TRP A 209 12.35 -0.74 0.22
CA TRP A 209 11.95 -2.06 0.74
C TRP A 209 13.17 -2.92 0.92
N GLY A 210 13.18 -3.69 1.99
CA GLY A 210 14.27 -4.62 2.26
C GLY A 210 14.47 -4.85 3.74
N SER A 211 15.72 -4.81 4.18
CA SER A 211 16.11 -4.90 5.57
C SER A 211 17.26 -3.93 5.82
N TYR A 212 17.11 -3.08 6.81
CA TYR A 212 18.10 -2.09 7.22
C TYR A 212 18.23 -2.04 8.74
N HIS A 213 19.36 -1.80 9.20
CA HIS A 213 19.93 -1.67 10.55
C HIS A 213 20.90 -2.80 10.87
N PRO A 214 22.22 -2.48 11.11
CA PRO A 214 23.23 -3.49 11.39
C PRO A 214 22.90 -4.26 12.66
N SER A 215 23.15 -5.56 12.65
CA SER A 215 22.95 -6.41 13.81
C SER A 215 23.80 -7.66 13.74
N SER A 216 23.90 -8.38 14.88
CA SER A 216 24.65 -9.63 15.01
C SER A 216 23.97 -10.82 14.32
N GLY A 217 22.64 -10.76 14.13
CA GLY A 217 21.85 -11.78 13.41
C GLY A 217 21.53 -11.35 11.99
N ASP A 218 21.28 -12.32 11.14
CA ASP A 218 20.77 -12.06 9.79
C ASP A 218 19.26 -11.80 9.80
N ALA A 219 18.80 -11.12 8.76
CA ALA A 219 17.39 -10.89 8.52
C ALA A 219 17.03 -11.09 7.03
N THR A 220 15.84 -11.57 6.78
CA THR A 220 15.27 -11.66 5.44
C THR A 220 13.93 -10.95 5.42
N ASN A 221 13.76 -10.03 4.47
CA ASN A 221 12.46 -9.51 4.08
C ASN A 221 12.09 -10.08 2.71
N THR A 222 11.01 -10.85 2.65
CA THR A 222 10.44 -11.37 1.40
C THR A 222 9.16 -10.62 1.12
N PHE A 223 9.02 -10.00 -0.08
CA PHE A 223 7.89 -9.14 -0.37
C PHE A 223 7.40 -9.26 -1.82
N THR A 224 6.09 -9.06 -2.02
CA THR A 224 5.49 -8.95 -3.36
C THR A 224 5.94 -7.66 -4.04
N SER A 225 5.76 -7.55 -5.34
CA SER A 225 6.01 -6.26 -6.02
C SER A 225 5.14 -5.17 -5.40
N PRO A 226 5.73 -4.09 -4.83
CA PRO A 226 4.92 -2.98 -4.36
C PRO A 226 4.25 -2.29 -5.53
N VAL A 227 3.00 -1.86 -5.32
CA VAL A 227 2.20 -1.16 -6.32
C VAL A 227 1.87 0.23 -5.81
N MET A 228 2.33 1.26 -6.52
CA MET A 228 1.92 2.65 -6.32
C MET A 228 0.80 2.94 -7.30
N ALA A 229 -0.34 3.46 -6.83
CA ALA A 229 -1.53 3.67 -7.65
C ALA A 229 -2.35 4.89 -7.20
N THR A 230 -3.35 5.27 -8.00
CA THR A 230 -4.26 6.38 -7.69
C THR A 230 -5.42 5.98 -6.79
N THR A 231 -5.68 4.68 -6.61
CA THR A 231 -6.73 4.17 -5.71
C THR A 231 -6.22 3.01 -4.85
N LEU A 232 -6.89 2.74 -3.73
CA LEU A 232 -6.56 1.63 -2.84
C LEU A 232 -6.70 0.28 -3.55
N GLU A 233 -7.79 0.10 -4.29
CA GLU A 233 -8.10 -1.14 -5.01
C GLU A 233 -7.00 -1.48 -6.01
N ALA A 234 -6.52 -0.49 -6.78
CA ALA A 234 -5.44 -0.70 -7.73
C ALA A 234 -4.10 -0.98 -7.04
N ALA A 235 -3.84 -0.35 -5.88
CA ALA A 235 -2.63 -0.59 -5.10
C ALA A 235 -2.60 -1.98 -4.45
N THR A 236 -3.76 -2.55 -4.09
CA THR A 236 -3.86 -3.81 -3.35
C THR A 236 -4.27 -5.02 -4.19
N ALA A 237 -4.49 -4.85 -5.50
CA ALA A 237 -4.98 -5.91 -6.38
C ALA A 237 -4.08 -7.17 -6.46
N GLY A 238 -2.79 -7.09 -6.08
CA GLY A 238 -1.81 -8.18 -6.12
C GLY A 238 -1.12 -8.47 -4.78
N SER A 239 -1.61 -7.91 -3.67
CA SER A 239 -0.97 -8.04 -2.34
C SER A 239 -1.64 -9.07 -1.43
#